data_fe07575bd354dd984603942a89453825
#
_entry.id   fe07575bd354dd984603942a89453825
#
_cell.length_a   1.000
_cell.length_b   1.000
_cell.length_c   1.000
_cell.angle_alpha   90.00
_cell.angle_beta   90.00
_cell.angle_gamma   90.00
#
_symmetry.space_group_name_H-M   'P 1'
#
loop_
_entity.id
_entity.type
_entity.pdbx_description
1 polymer ?
#
loop_
_entity_poly.entity_id
_entity_poly.type
_entity_poly.pdbx_seq_one_letter_code
_entity_poly.pdbx_strand_id
1 'polypeptide(L)'
;FIKEYGLRMPVGFLTNTNRTNVEFDVLDETQADLTFCAPSHGNIPQTENEIVTSDAALRDLGVEPEVGATVTIAFTAHGQEYQMDMVVSGWFEATNDQISMMWAGTAFRDAHPDIFEYTYDKDRVMTGTYYSDFIATSTVGLQENLDNWVSQMGGNPDASSSDTLSAAVNTMTNPTMEPTTIFMGAVIIILFVFCGYLLIYNVFDIAVMQEIRRYGLYRTVGMSKRQVKKLINRQALWLSCIGIPLGLLVGYFIGKAALPKIMNIFSSEYESVAVNVEPSPIIFVGAAVLAAFTVFLSTRKPVRVAANIPPIEAFRYVEAATGKRTMKKSTAGTSLPR
;
A
#
# COMPACT_ATOMS: atom_id res chain seq x y z
N PHE A 1 -0.89 -5.66 -27.50
CA PHE A 1 -1.22 -6.01 -26.13
C PHE A 1 -0.02 -5.88 -25.22
N ILE A 2 1.13 -6.47 -25.57
CA ILE A 2 2.40 -6.37 -24.85
C ILE A 2 3.13 -5.09 -25.28
N LYS A 3 3.56 -4.30 -24.30
CA LYS A 3 4.35 -3.09 -24.50
C LYS A 3 5.85 -3.39 -24.40
N GLU A 4 6.22 -4.17 -23.39
CA GLU A 4 7.58 -4.52 -23.04
C GLU A 4 7.57 -5.88 -22.37
N TYR A 5 8.58 -6.70 -22.58
CA TYR A 5 8.69 -8.01 -21.96
C TYR A 5 10.13 -8.35 -21.69
N GLY A 6 10.36 -9.11 -20.63
CA GLY A 6 11.64 -9.69 -20.26
C GLY A 6 11.56 -11.21 -20.26
N LEU A 7 12.71 -11.86 -20.34
CA LEU A 7 12.82 -13.32 -20.31
C LEU A 7 13.66 -13.77 -19.12
N ARG A 8 13.14 -14.78 -18.44
CA ARG A 8 13.78 -15.45 -17.31
C ARG A 8 13.83 -16.95 -17.54
N MET A 9 14.95 -17.57 -17.18
CA MET A 9 15.11 -19.03 -17.17
C MET A 9 15.69 -19.42 -15.80
N PRO A 10 14.96 -20.16 -14.97
CA PRO A 10 15.48 -20.70 -13.73
C PRO A 10 16.63 -21.67 -14.00
N VAL A 11 17.67 -21.58 -13.20
CA VAL A 11 18.80 -22.53 -13.17
C VAL A 11 18.65 -23.45 -11.96
N GLY A 12 18.45 -22.87 -10.77
CA GLY A 12 18.33 -23.65 -9.54
C GLY A 12 18.42 -22.77 -8.30
N PHE A 13 18.57 -23.42 -7.15
CA PHE A 13 18.75 -22.73 -5.88
C PHE A 13 20.18 -22.91 -5.38
N LEU A 14 20.73 -21.87 -4.77
CA LEU A 14 22.05 -21.95 -4.15
C LEU A 14 22.01 -22.86 -2.93
N THR A 15 23.03 -23.71 -2.82
CA THR A 15 23.20 -24.70 -1.72
C THR A 15 24.25 -24.28 -0.69
N ASN A 16 25.14 -23.33 -1.06
CA ASN A 16 26.24 -22.88 -0.20
C ASN A 16 25.93 -21.54 0.51
N THR A 17 24.67 -21.20 0.69
CA THR A 17 24.22 -20.00 1.40
C THR A 17 23.43 -20.39 2.65
N ASN A 18 23.49 -19.57 3.70
CA ASN A 18 22.66 -19.74 4.89
C ASN A 18 21.24 -19.15 4.70
N ARG A 19 21.02 -18.44 3.59
CA ARG A 19 19.72 -17.88 3.25
C ARG A 19 18.82 -18.94 2.66
N THR A 20 17.59 -18.92 3.06
CA THR A 20 16.56 -19.76 2.46
C THR A 20 16.22 -19.21 1.07
N ASN A 21 16.33 -20.05 0.04
CA ASN A 21 15.85 -19.76 -1.32
C ASN A 21 16.56 -18.59 -2.04
N VAL A 22 17.89 -18.61 -2.13
CA VAL A 22 18.57 -17.78 -3.13
C VAL A 22 18.43 -18.47 -4.48
N GLU A 23 17.57 -17.92 -5.34
CA GLU A 23 17.34 -18.43 -6.68
C GLU A 23 18.44 -17.94 -7.62
N PHE A 24 18.95 -18.87 -8.45
CA PHE A 24 19.91 -18.57 -9.51
C PHE A 24 19.23 -18.73 -10.86
N ASP A 25 19.20 -17.66 -11.63
CA ASP A 25 18.47 -17.56 -12.89
C ASP A 25 19.37 -17.03 -14.02
N VAL A 26 18.89 -17.18 -15.25
CA VAL A 26 19.35 -16.38 -16.39
C VAL A 26 18.29 -15.36 -16.72
N LEU A 27 18.69 -14.08 -16.73
CA LEU A 27 17.82 -12.97 -17.09
C LEU A 27 18.33 -12.23 -18.31
N ASP A 28 17.44 -11.61 -19.06
CA ASP A 28 17.78 -10.51 -19.95
C ASP A 28 17.70 -9.15 -19.21
N GLU A 29 18.20 -8.10 -19.85
CA GLU A 29 18.25 -6.75 -19.28
C GLU A 29 16.85 -6.25 -18.90
N THR A 30 15.87 -6.47 -19.77
CA THR A 30 14.49 -6.05 -19.55
C THR A 30 13.87 -6.77 -18.35
N GLN A 31 14.13 -8.06 -18.22
CA GLN A 31 13.64 -8.84 -17.06
C GLN A 31 14.25 -8.35 -15.76
N ALA A 32 15.55 -8.06 -15.75
CA ALA A 32 16.22 -7.53 -14.57
C ALA A 32 15.62 -6.19 -14.13
N ASP A 33 15.24 -5.31 -15.06
CA ASP A 33 14.55 -4.06 -14.77
C ASP A 33 13.14 -4.30 -14.23
N LEU A 34 12.37 -5.20 -14.86
CA LEU A 34 10.99 -5.50 -14.46
C LEU A 34 10.92 -6.15 -13.07
N THR A 35 11.94 -6.90 -12.69
CA THR A 35 12.02 -7.57 -11.37
C THR A 35 12.82 -6.79 -10.32
N PHE A 36 13.25 -5.56 -10.64
CA PHE A 36 14.05 -4.69 -9.76
C PHE A 36 15.40 -5.31 -9.34
N CYS A 37 15.95 -6.19 -10.17
CA CYS A 37 17.23 -6.85 -9.95
C CYS A 37 18.35 -6.32 -10.86
N ALA A 38 18.11 -5.24 -11.58
CA ALA A 38 19.12 -4.55 -12.36
C ALA A 38 20.23 -4.02 -11.44
N PRO A 39 21.52 -4.08 -11.86
CA PRO A 39 22.62 -3.65 -11.03
C PRO A 39 22.57 -2.14 -10.79
N SER A 40 22.60 -1.72 -9.51
CA SER A 40 22.79 -0.32 -9.15
C SER A 40 24.28 0.09 -9.18
N HIS A 41 25.17 -0.92 -9.14
CA HIS A 41 26.62 -0.77 -9.20
C HIS A 41 27.18 -1.79 -10.18
N GLY A 42 28.05 -1.35 -11.10
CA GLY A 42 28.64 -2.20 -12.14
C GLY A 42 27.78 -2.29 -13.40
N ASN A 43 27.82 -3.45 -14.06
CA ASN A 43 27.17 -3.68 -15.35
C ASN A 43 26.42 -5.01 -15.36
N ILE A 44 25.54 -5.20 -16.34
CA ILE A 44 24.90 -6.48 -16.61
C ILE A 44 25.93 -7.52 -17.06
N PRO A 45 25.73 -8.83 -16.76
CA PRO A 45 26.64 -9.89 -17.17
C PRO A 45 26.76 -10.01 -18.68
N GLN A 46 27.98 -10.00 -19.20
CA GLN A 46 28.29 -10.13 -20.64
C GLN A 46 28.93 -11.45 -20.99
N THR A 47 29.58 -12.09 -20.03
CA THR A 47 30.33 -13.35 -20.25
C THR A 47 29.68 -14.49 -19.45
N GLU A 48 30.06 -15.72 -19.76
CA GLU A 48 29.53 -16.93 -19.12
C GLU A 48 29.83 -17.03 -17.63
N ASN A 49 30.88 -16.37 -17.16
CA ASN A 49 31.31 -16.41 -15.75
C ASN A 49 30.91 -15.17 -14.95
N GLU A 50 30.08 -14.31 -15.49
CA GLU A 50 29.64 -13.08 -14.82
C GLU A 50 28.25 -13.24 -14.21
N ILE A 51 28.09 -12.64 -13.04
CA ILE A 51 26.81 -12.60 -12.32
C ILE A 51 26.51 -11.21 -11.78
N VAL A 52 25.23 -11.00 -11.58
CA VAL A 52 24.67 -9.89 -10.76
C VAL A 52 23.89 -10.52 -9.60
N THR A 53 24.05 -9.93 -8.41
CA THR A 53 23.28 -10.35 -7.23
C THR A 53 23.12 -9.21 -6.24
N SER A 54 22.40 -9.46 -5.15
CA SER A 54 22.23 -8.45 -4.09
C SER A 54 23.47 -8.35 -3.21
N ASP A 55 23.68 -7.17 -2.62
CA ASP A 55 24.72 -6.92 -1.59
C ASP A 55 24.58 -7.89 -0.41
N ALA A 56 23.34 -8.22 -0.04
CA ALA A 56 23.04 -9.13 1.03
C ALA A 56 23.45 -10.58 0.72
N ALA A 57 23.25 -11.05 -0.53
CA ALA A 57 23.69 -12.38 -0.94
C ALA A 57 25.21 -12.50 -1.00
N LEU A 58 25.92 -11.47 -1.44
CA LEU A 58 27.37 -11.44 -1.45
C LEU A 58 27.95 -11.56 -0.04
N ARG A 59 27.43 -10.78 0.92
CA ARG A 59 27.87 -10.86 2.32
C ARG A 59 27.61 -12.21 2.95
N ASP A 60 26.49 -12.86 2.60
CA ASP A 60 26.17 -14.20 3.09
C ASP A 60 27.13 -15.26 2.54
N LEU A 61 27.57 -15.08 1.30
CA LEU A 61 28.62 -15.91 0.68
C LEU A 61 30.04 -15.53 1.15
N GLY A 62 30.18 -14.54 2.06
CA GLY A 62 31.46 -14.13 2.62
C GLY A 62 32.27 -13.20 1.71
N VAL A 63 31.64 -12.57 0.71
CA VAL A 63 32.26 -11.66 -0.24
C VAL A 63 31.72 -10.24 -0.03
N GLU A 64 32.63 -9.27 0.05
CA GLU A 64 32.20 -7.87 0.08
C GLU A 64 31.61 -7.46 -1.27
N PRO A 65 30.54 -6.60 -1.27
CA PRO A 65 29.90 -6.13 -2.51
C PRO A 65 30.83 -5.22 -3.33
N GLU A 66 31.66 -5.83 -4.16
CA GLU A 66 32.61 -5.13 -5.02
C GLU A 66 32.57 -5.71 -6.44
N VAL A 67 32.53 -4.83 -7.44
CA VAL A 67 32.57 -5.23 -8.86
C VAL A 67 33.94 -5.82 -9.19
N GLY A 68 33.93 -6.98 -9.83
CA GLY A 68 35.15 -7.75 -10.14
C GLY A 68 35.55 -8.76 -9.06
N ALA A 69 34.85 -8.82 -7.93
CA ALA A 69 35.05 -9.84 -6.91
C ALA A 69 34.72 -11.23 -7.47
N THR A 70 35.48 -12.24 -7.07
CA THR A 70 35.18 -13.64 -7.42
C THR A 70 34.42 -14.29 -6.27
N VAL A 71 33.34 -14.97 -6.58
CA VAL A 71 32.50 -15.71 -5.64
C VAL A 71 32.29 -17.11 -6.13
N THR A 72 32.51 -18.10 -5.25
CA THR A 72 32.19 -19.50 -5.54
C THR A 72 30.72 -19.74 -5.21
N ILE A 73 29.92 -20.11 -6.21
CA ILE A 73 28.53 -20.50 -6.06
C ILE A 73 28.38 -22.01 -6.17
N ALA A 74 27.50 -22.58 -5.35
CA ALA A 74 27.08 -23.98 -5.49
C ALA A 74 25.55 -23.99 -5.61
N PHE A 75 25.03 -24.70 -6.60
CA PHE A 75 23.60 -24.80 -6.85
C PHE A 75 23.23 -26.19 -7.35
N THR A 76 21.94 -26.53 -7.22
CA THR A 76 21.43 -27.82 -7.71
C THR A 76 20.57 -27.61 -8.93
N ALA A 77 20.87 -28.28 -10.03
CA ALA A 77 20.05 -28.37 -11.22
C ALA A 77 19.93 -29.84 -11.66
N HIS A 78 18.74 -30.26 -12.09
CA HIS A 78 18.46 -31.68 -12.49
C HIS A 78 18.88 -32.74 -11.46
N GLY A 79 18.82 -32.38 -10.17
CA GLY A 79 19.26 -33.25 -9.10
C GLY A 79 20.78 -33.47 -9.03
N GLN A 80 21.57 -32.69 -9.74
CA GLN A 80 23.02 -32.63 -9.69
C GLN A 80 23.48 -31.33 -9.05
N GLU A 81 24.55 -31.44 -8.26
CA GLU A 81 25.19 -30.28 -7.65
C GLU A 81 26.29 -29.73 -8.55
N TYR A 82 26.24 -28.46 -8.84
CA TYR A 82 27.23 -27.71 -9.61
C TYR A 82 27.94 -26.73 -8.68
N GLN A 83 29.25 -26.58 -8.90
CA GLN A 83 30.04 -25.56 -8.21
C GLN A 83 30.88 -24.82 -9.24
N MET A 84 30.76 -23.49 -9.22
CA MET A 84 31.43 -22.62 -10.19
C MET A 84 31.97 -21.35 -9.51
N ASP A 85 33.10 -20.87 -10.02
CA ASP A 85 33.63 -19.56 -9.64
C ASP A 85 33.12 -18.52 -10.62
N MET A 86 32.39 -17.54 -10.10
CA MET A 86 31.76 -16.47 -10.85
C MET A 86 32.37 -15.12 -10.48
N VAL A 87 32.35 -14.19 -11.42
CA VAL A 87 32.80 -12.82 -11.23
C VAL A 87 31.58 -11.91 -11.07
N VAL A 88 31.59 -11.08 -10.06
CA VAL A 88 30.53 -10.10 -9.83
C VAL A 88 30.69 -8.96 -10.84
N SER A 89 29.88 -8.94 -11.91
CA SER A 89 29.84 -7.85 -12.89
C SER A 89 29.08 -6.65 -12.38
N GLY A 90 28.13 -6.88 -11.47
CA GLY A 90 27.35 -5.84 -10.82
C GLY A 90 26.61 -6.36 -9.61
N TRP A 91 26.11 -5.44 -8.80
CA TRP A 91 25.29 -5.78 -7.64
C TRP A 91 24.25 -4.68 -7.39
N PHE A 92 23.18 -5.04 -6.67
CA PHE A 92 22.09 -4.13 -6.26
C PHE A 92 21.85 -4.22 -4.76
N GLU A 93 21.31 -3.14 -4.19
CA GLU A 93 20.92 -3.12 -2.78
C GLU A 93 19.68 -3.99 -2.57
N ALA A 94 19.76 -4.97 -1.68
CA ALA A 94 18.63 -5.83 -1.36
C ALA A 94 17.52 -5.01 -0.70
N THR A 95 16.32 -5.08 -1.27
CA THR A 95 15.14 -4.40 -0.74
C THR A 95 14.65 -5.02 0.57
N ASN A 96 15.00 -6.28 0.82
CA ASN A 96 14.79 -6.99 2.08
C ASN A 96 15.84 -8.08 2.26
N ASP A 97 16.02 -8.52 3.51
CA ASP A 97 17.02 -9.49 3.87
C ASP A 97 16.63 -10.96 3.57
N GLN A 98 15.43 -11.26 3.12
CA GLN A 98 14.92 -12.63 3.02
C GLN A 98 14.93 -13.19 1.60
N ILE A 99 14.72 -12.37 0.57
CA ILE A 99 14.75 -12.80 -0.83
C ILE A 99 15.98 -12.21 -1.49
N SER A 100 16.83 -13.08 -1.97
CA SER A 100 17.97 -12.72 -2.79
C SER A 100 17.88 -13.45 -4.12
N MET A 101 18.00 -12.72 -5.19
CA MET A 101 18.14 -13.27 -6.53
C MET A 101 19.58 -13.10 -6.98
N MET A 102 20.11 -14.15 -7.59
CA MET A 102 21.37 -14.13 -8.32
C MET A 102 21.08 -14.47 -9.76
N TRP A 103 21.69 -13.76 -10.69
CA TRP A 103 21.44 -14.03 -12.09
C TRP A 103 22.68 -13.85 -12.97
N ALA A 104 22.73 -14.68 -14.00
CA ALA A 104 23.70 -14.59 -15.08
C ALA A 104 23.04 -14.10 -16.36
N GLY A 105 23.83 -13.67 -17.33
CA GLY A 105 23.35 -13.28 -18.65
C GLY A 105 23.11 -14.48 -19.58
N THR A 106 22.59 -14.19 -20.76
CA THR A 106 22.34 -15.20 -21.81
C THR A 106 23.60 -15.94 -22.25
N ALA A 107 24.79 -15.35 -22.09
CA ALA A 107 26.07 -16.00 -22.37
C ALA A 107 26.30 -17.26 -21.51
N PHE A 108 25.85 -17.24 -20.24
CA PHE A 108 25.90 -18.42 -19.37
C PHE A 108 25.04 -19.56 -19.91
N ARG A 109 23.81 -19.27 -20.34
CA ARG A 109 22.92 -20.27 -20.96
C ARG A 109 23.55 -20.89 -22.20
N ASP A 110 24.14 -20.05 -23.06
CA ASP A 110 24.69 -20.49 -24.34
C ASP A 110 25.97 -21.35 -24.14
N ALA A 111 26.69 -21.14 -23.04
CA ALA A 111 27.86 -21.92 -22.66
C ALA A 111 27.52 -23.26 -21.97
N HIS A 112 26.37 -23.33 -21.32
CA HIS A 112 25.95 -24.50 -20.51
C HIS A 112 24.61 -25.08 -20.97
N PRO A 113 24.45 -25.51 -22.24
CA PRO A 113 23.17 -25.99 -22.76
C PRO A 113 22.65 -27.25 -22.04
N ASP A 114 23.54 -28.04 -21.45
CA ASP A 114 23.22 -29.24 -20.67
C ASP A 114 22.41 -28.90 -19.39
N ILE A 115 22.67 -27.78 -18.75
CA ILE A 115 21.93 -27.31 -17.58
C ILE A 115 20.49 -26.90 -17.96
N PHE A 116 20.28 -26.42 -19.16
CA PHE A 116 19.00 -25.90 -19.64
C PHE A 116 18.18 -26.93 -20.44
N GLU A 117 18.61 -28.17 -20.50
CA GLU A 117 17.79 -29.25 -21.04
C GLU A 117 16.58 -29.50 -20.11
N TYR A 118 15.39 -29.22 -20.63
CA TYR A 118 14.14 -29.35 -19.86
C TYR A 118 13.88 -30.78 -19.41
N THR A 119 13.75 -31.02 -18.11
CA THR A 119 13.50 -32.32 -17.50
C THR A 119 12.52 -32.23 -16.34
N TYR A 120 11.30 -31.80 -16.64
CA TYR A 120 10.24 -31.56 -15.64
C TYR A 120 10.03 -32.70 -14.64
N ASP A 121 10.18 -33.93 -15.08
CA ASP A 121 9.97 -35.14 -14.22
C ASP A 121 11.06 -35.36 -13.19
N LYS A 122 12.23 -34.73 -13.31
CA LYS A 122 13.40 -34.98 -12.46
C LYS A 122 13.61 -33.99 -11.34
N ASP A 123 13.29 -32.74 -11.58
CA ASP A 123 13.37 -31.72 -10.55
C ASP A 123 12.12 -30.82 -10.60
N ARG A 124 11.73 -30.32 -9.45
CA ARG A 124 10.56 -29.43 -9.33
C ARG A 124 10.92 -27.96 -9.54
N VAL A 125 12.15 -27.67 -9.90
CA VAL A 125 12.69 -26.31 -10.04
C VAL A 125 12.34 -25.72 -11.42
N MET A 126 11.87 -26.55 -12.34
CA MET A 126 11.53 -26.16 -13.71
C MET A 126 12.70 -25.57 -14.50
N THR A 127 13.91 -26.07 -14.25
CA THR A 127 15.11 -25.68 -14.99
C THR A 127 14.89 -25.86 -16.49
N GLY A 128 15.28 -24.88 -17.29
CA GLY A 128 15.06 -24.86 -18.75
C GLY A 128 13.67 -24.38 -19.20
N THR A 129 12.77 -24.08 -18.27
CA THR A 129 11.48 -23.45 -18.59
C THR A 129 11.67 -21.95 -18.81
N TYR A 130 10.95 -21.40 -19.77
CA TYR A 130 10.94 -19.95 -20.02
C TYR A 130 9.81 -19.28 -19.24
N TYR A 131 10.16 -18.25 -18.49
CA TYR A 131 9.21 -17.31 -17.90
C TYR A 131 9.38 -15.96 -18.57
N SER A 132 8.31 -15.23 -18.69
CA SER A 132 8.33 -13.87 -19.24
C SER A 132 7.43 -12.99 -18.40
N ASP A 133 8.00 -11.96 -17.81
CA ASP A 133 7.23 -10.85 -17.27
C ASP A 133 7.05 -9.79 -18.34
N PHE A 134 5.89 -9.18 -18.40
CA PHE A 134 5.61 -8.16 -19.39
C PHE A 134 4.69 -7.05 -18.87
N ILE A 135 4.84 -5.89 -19.46
CA ILE A 135 3.96 -4.75 -19.26
C ILE A 135 2.93 -4.72 -20.38
N ALA A 136 1.65 -4.73 -20.02
CA ALA A 136 0.57 -4.59 -20.99
C ALA A 136 0.37 -3.12 -21.39
N THR A 137 -0.14 -2.89 -22.60
CA THR A 137 -0.47 -1.54 -23.10
C THR A 137 -1.66 -0.91 -22.40
N SER A 138 -2.54 -1.71 -21.79
CA SER A 138 -3.72 -1.28 -21.05
C SER A 138 -4.00 -2.23 -19.91
N THR A 139 -4.38 -1.68 -18.77
CA THR A 139 -4.80 -2.44 -17.59
C THR A 139 -6.31 -2.73 -17.55
N VAL A 140 -7.08 -2.15 -18.48
CA VAL A 140 -8.53 -2.33 -18.54
C VAL A 140 -8.85 -3.72 -19.10
N GLY A 141 -9.56 -4.54 -18.30
CA GLY A 141 -9.90 -5.91 -18.66
C GLY A 141 -8.68 -6.81 -18.88
N LEU A 142 -7.59 -6.54 -18.14
CA LEU A 142 -6.29 -7.18 -18.37
C LEU A 142 -6.37 -8.70 -18.25
N GLN A 143 -7.06 -9.24 -17.23
CA GLN A 143 -7.18 -10.68 -17.04
C GLN A 143 -7.93 -11.35 -18.22
N GLU A 144 -9.07 -10.79 -18.63
CA GLU A 144 -9.85 -11.32 -19.76
C GLU A 144 -9.06 -11.27 -21.08
N ASN A 145 -8.33 -10.19 -21.30
CA ASN A 145 -7.47 -10.05 -22.49
C ASN A 145 -6.30 -11.05 -22.45
N LEU A 146 -5.74 -11.30 -21.27
CA LEU A 146 -4.68 -12.27 -21.06
C LEU A 146 -5.16 -13.70 -21.31
N ASP A 147 -6.31 -14.08 -20.75
CA ASP A 147 -6.92 -15.39 -20.92
C ASP A 147 -7.25 -15.68 -22.39
N ASN A 148 -7.77 -14.66 -23.10
CA ASN A 148 -8.00 -14.74 -24.54
C ASN A 148 -6.70 -14.91 -25.33
N TRP A 149 -5.64 -14.18 -24.96
CA TRP A 149 -4.34 -14.28 -25.61
C TRP A 149 -3.72 -15.67 -25.40
N VAL A 150 -3.70 -16.18 -24.16
CA VAL A 150 -3.22 -17.54 -23.83
C VAL A 150 -3.97 -18.60 -24.61
N SER A 151 -5.30 -18.49 -24.68
CA SER A 151 -6.15 -19.43 -25.44
C SER A 151 -5.86 -19.40 -26.94
N GLN A 152 -5.60 -18.22 -27.53
CA GLN A 152 -5.24 -18.10 -28.94
C GLN A 152 -3.88 -18.72 -29.27
N MET A 153 -2.95 -18.72 -28.30
CA MET A 153 -1.63 -19.34 -28.42
C MET A 153 -1.66 -20.86 -28.15
N GLY A 154 -2.84 -21.43 -27.87
CA GLY A 154 -2.99 -22.86 -27.58
C GLY A 154 -2.71 -23.23 -26.12
N GLY A 155 -2.56 -22.27 -25.25
CA GLY A 155 -2.39 -22.46 -23.82
C GLY A 155 -3.72 -22.65 -23.08
N ASN A 156 -3.63 -22.88 -21.78
CA ASN A 156 -4.79 -22.99 -20.91
C ASN A 156 -4.71 -21.90 -19.81
N PRO A 157 -5.61 -20.91 -19.82
CA PRO A 157 -5.62 -19.83 -18.81
C PRO A 157 -5.80 -20.34 -17.36
N ASP A 158 -6.51 -21.47 -17.20
CA ASP A 158 -6.79 -22.07 -15.89
C ASP A 158 -5.72 -23.10 -15.47
N ALA A 159 -4.67 -23.29 -16.28
CA ALA A 159 -3.65 -24.29 -15.96
C ALA A 159 -2.75 -23.80 -14.84
N SER A 160 -2.63 -24.63 -13.83
CA SER A 160 -1.62 -24.48 -12.77
C SER A 160 -0.36 -25.30 -13.03
N SER A 161 -0.24 -25.94 -14.20
CA SER A 161 0.88 -26.81 -14.56
C SER A 161 1.80 -26.14 -15.58
N SER A 162 3.08 -26.43 -15.49
CA SER A 162 4.12 -25.94 -16.41
C SER A 162 4.11 -26.56 -17.80
N ASP A 163 3.27 -27.59 -18.03
CA ASP A 163 3.22 -28.31 -19.31
C ASP A 163 2.48 -27.55 -20.41
N THR A 164 1.82 -26.48 -20.06
CA THR A 164 1.06 -25.64 -20.99
C THR A 164 1.35 -24.19 -20.76
N LEU A 165 1.31 -23.38 -21.82
CA LEU A 165 1.37 -21.92 -21.69
C LEU A 165 0.26 -21.45 -20.78
N SER A 166 0.65 -20.86 -19.67
CA SER A 166 -0.25 -20.19 -18.72
C SER A 166 0.26 -18.80 -18.42
N ALA A 167 -0.62 -17.89 -18.05
CA ALA A 167 -0.22 -16.54 -17.66
C ALA A 167 -1.15 -16.03 -16.57
N ALA A 168 -0.59 -15.23 -15.66
CA ALA A 168 -1.34 -14.62 -14.57
C ALA A 168 -1.03 -13.14 -14.47
N VAL A 169 -2.01 -12.36 -14.09
CA VAL A 169 -1.80 -10.94 -13.78
C VAL A 169 -1.16 -10.83 -12.41
N ASN A 170 -0.08 -10.07 -12.32
CA ASN A 170 0.49 -9.73 -11.02
C ASN A 170 -0.49 -8.81 -10.27
N THR A 171 -1.22 -9.39 -9.32
CA THR A 171 -2.25 -8.70 -8.53
C THR A 171 -1.66 -7.66 -7.57
N MET A 172 -0.37 -7.72 -7.28
CA MET A 172 0.33 -6.74 -6.44
C MET A 172 0.54 -5.41 -7.18
N THR A 173 0.92 -5.47 -8.45
CA THR A 173 1.14 -4.27 -9.27
C THR A 173 -0.13 -3.79 -9.98
N ASN A 174 -1.03 -4.68 -10.27
CA ASN A 174 -2.32 -4.38 -10.89
C ASN A 174 -3.43 -5.14 -10.17
N PRO A 175 -3.87 -4.64 -9.01
CA PRO A 175 -4.96 -5.26 -8.29
C PRO A 175 -6.19 -5.24 -9.19
N THR A 176 -6.57 -6.38 -9.74
CA THR A 176 -7.88 -6.58 -10.34
C THR A 176 -8.88 -6.35 -9.21
N MET A 177 -9.43 -5.14 -9.16
CA MET A 177 -10.41 -4.82 -8.11
C MET A 177 -11.69 -5.57 -8.42
N GLU A 178 -11.80 -6.77 -7.88
CA GLU A 178 -13.07 -7.47 -7.87
C GLU A 178 -14.16 -6.57 -7.29
N PRO A 179 -15.39 -6.62 -7.82
CA PRO A 179 -16.50 -5.82 -7.31
C PRO A 179 -16.69 -5.96 -5.79
N THR A 180 -16.40 -7.12 -5.23
CA THR A 180 -16.39 -7.42 -3.79
C THR A 180 -15.35 -6.60 -3.03
N THR A 181 -14.14 -6.47 -3.55
CA THR A 181 -13.04 -5.69 -2.96
C THR A 181 -13.35 -4.20 -3.01
N ILE A 182 -13.88 -3.70 -4.14
CA ILE A 182 -14.34 -2.32 -4.27
C ILE A 182 -15.46 -2.03 -3.26
N PHE A 183 -16.44 -2.92 -3.15
CA PHE A 183 -17.54 -2.78 -2.22
C PHE A 183 -17.05 -2.75 -0.77
N MET A 184 -16.14 -3.67 -0.39
CA MET A 184 -15.58 -3.72 0.96
C MET A 184 -14.77 -2.46 1.28
N GLY A 185 -13.94 -2.00 0.36
CA GLY A 185 -13.21 -0.73 0.48
C GLY A 185 -14.14 0.48 0.65
N ALA A 186 -15.22 0.55 -0.15
CA ALA A 186 -16.20 1.61 -0.05
C ALA A 186 -16.92 1.61 1.31
N VAL A 187 -17.30 0.43 1.82
CA VAL A 187 -17.93 0.29 3.14
C VAL A 187 -17.00 0.80 4.25
N ILE A 188 -15.70 0.45 4.19
CA ILE A 188 -14.70 0.91 5.16
C ILE A 188 -14.57 2.43 5.11
N ILE A 189 -14.46 3.02 3.91
CA ILE A 189 -14.38 4.47 3.73
C ILE A 189 -15.62 5.17 4.29
N ILE A 190 -16.82 4.66 4.00
CA ILE A 190 -18.09 5.20 4.53
C ILE A 190 -18.12 5.13 6.05
N LEU A 191 -17.65 4.03 6.64
CA LEU A 191 -17.57 3.87 8.10
C LEU A 191 -16.65 4.93 8.73
N PHE A 192 -15.46 5.14 8.17
CA PHE A 192 -14.52 6.17 8.63
C PHE A 192 -15.10 7.58 8.51
N VAL A 193 -15.73 7.90 7.39
CA VAL A 193 -16.42 9.18 7.17
C VAL A 193 -17.55 9.36 8.18
N PHE A 194 -18.31 8.32 8.46
CA PHE A 194 -19.40 8.35 9.46
C PHE A 194 -18.88 8.57 10.88
N CYS A 195 -17.82 7.87 11.28
CA CYS A 195 -17.15 8.09 12.56
C CYS A 195 -16.62 9.52 12.69
N GLY A 196 -15.93 10.01 11.66
CA GLY A 196 -15.46 11.40 11.60
C GLY A 196 -16.62 12.42 11.67
N TYR A 197 -17.70 12.16 10.94
CA TYR A 197 -18.91 12.97 10.99
C TYR A 197 -19.48 13.06 12.41
N LEU A 198 -19.64 11.94 13.11
CA LEU A 198 -20.19 11.91 14.47
C LEU A 198 -19.29 12.66 15.46
N LEU A 199 -17.98 12.48 15.36
CA LEU A 199 -17.01 13.12 16.24
C LEU A 199 -17.03 14.65 16.03
N ILE A 200 -16.94 15.11 14.79
CA ILE A 200 -16.98 16.54 14.46
C ILE A 200 -18.35 17.14 14.85
N TYR A 201 -19.44 16.42 14.58
CA TYR A 201 -20.77 16.86 14.94
C TYR A 201 -20.90 17.06 16.47
N ASN A 202 -20.45 16.09 17.28
CA ASN A 202 -20.57 16.15 18.73
C ASN A 202 -19.72 17.30 19.31
N VAL A 203 -18.46 17.42 18.87
CA VAL A 203 -17.56 18.51 19.32
C VAL A 203 -18.13 19.87 18.93
N PHE A 204 -18.62 19.98 17.69
CA PHE A 204 -19.16 21.26 17.19
C PHE A 204 -20.49 21.62 17.87
N ASP A 205 -21.35 20.64 18.16
CA ASP A 205 -22.60 20.84 18.88
C ASP A 205 -22.33 21.37 20.30
N ILE A 206 -21.38 20.77 21.03
CA ILE A 206 -20.98 21.23 22.36
C ILE A 206 -20.39 22.66 22.28
N ALA A 207 -19.51 22.93 21.34
CA ALA A 207 -18.89 24.26 21.18
C ALA A 207 -19.94 25.32 20.87
N VAL A 208 -20.86 25.02 19.98
CA VAL A 208 -21.96 25.94 19.61
C VAL A 208 -22.90 26.17 20.81
N MET A 209 -23.22 25.11 21.59
CA MET A 209 -24.06 25.25 22.77
C MET A 209 -23.41 26.13 23.84
N GLN A 210 -22.10 26.07 24.02
CA GLN A 210 -21.37 26.95 24.95
C GLN A 210 -21.42 28.42 24.50
N GLU A 211 -21.42 28.70 23.20
CA GLU A 211 -21.44 30.02 22.62
C GLU A 211 -22.84 30.58 22.36
N ILE A 212 -23.90 29.81 22.62
CA ILE A 212 -25.31 30.22 22.35
C ILE A 212 -25.65 31.57 22.99
N ARG A 213 -25.19 31.84 24.20
CA ARG A 213 -25.41 33.11 24.91
C ARG A 213 -24.79 34.29 24.14
N ARG A 214 -23.59 34.12 23.61
CA ARG A 214 -22.94 35.17 22.80
C ARG A 214 -23.68 35.43 21.50
N TYR A 215 -24.16 34.37 20.84
CA TYR A 215 -24.97 34.50 19.63
C TYR A 215 -26.32 35.14 19.90
N GLY A 216 -26.92 34.86 21.07
CA GLY A 216 -28.13 35.53 21.55
C GLY A 216 -27.90 37.02 21.73
N LEU A 217 -26.81 37.43 22.39
CA LEU A 217 -26.42 38.86 22.55
C LEU A 217 -26.23 39.58 21.21
N TYR A 218 -25.54 38.95 20.25
CA TYR A 218 -25.36 39.52 18.92
C TYR A 218 -26.71 39.79 18.22
N ARG A 219 -27.71 38.94 18.44
CA ARG A 219 -29.05 39.10 17.90
C ARG A 219 -29.84 40.19 18.59
N THR A 220 -29.64 40.47 19.87
CA THR A 220 -30.29 41.60 20.55
C THR A 220 -29.74 42.92 20.05
N VAL A 221 -28.48 42.99 19.60
CA VAL A 221 -27.84 44.16 18.98
C VAL A 221 -28.25 44.34 17.50
N GLY A 222 -29.09 43.41 16.97
CA GLY A 222 -29.64 43.54 15.61
C GLY A 222 -29.03 42.61 14.57
N MET A 223 -28.18 41.65 14.96
CA MET A 223 -27.60 40.69 14.01
C MET A 223 -28.67 39.74 13.47
N SER A 224 -28.76 39.59 12.15
CA SER A 224 -29.70 38.68 11.50
C SER A 224 -29.28 37.21 11.63
N LYS A 225 -30.24 36.29 11.52
CA LYS A 225 -29.99 34.82 11.49
C LYS A 225 -28.95 34.43 10.44
N ARG A 226 -28.95 35.09 9.26
CA ARG A 226 -28.00 34.81 8.18
C ARG A 226 -26.57 35.23 8.55
N GLN A 227 -26.43 36.35 9.27
CA GLN A 227 -25.12 36.83 9.72
C GLN A 227 -24.51 35.91 10.80
N VAL A 228 -25.31 35.45 11.78
CA VAL A 228 -24.87 34.46 12.78
C VAL A 228 -24.42 33.19 12.09
N LYS A 229 -25.21 32.67 11.15
CA LYS A 229 -24.85 31.49 10.37
C LYS A 229 -23.55 31.66 9.59
N LYS A 230 -23.36 32.82 8.96
CA LYS A 230 -22.14 33.16 8.21
C LYS A 230 -20.91 33.23 9.14
N LEU A 231 -21.09 33.76 10.35
CA LEU A 231 -20.03 33.86 11.36
C LEU A 231 -19.55 32.47 11.79
N ILE A 232 -20.47 31.58 12.17
CA ILE A 232 -20.14 30.23 12.61
C ILE A 232 -19.51 29.44 11.47
N ASN A 233 -20.04 29.54 10.26
CA ASN A 233 -19.46 28.86 9.10
C ASN A 233 -18.03 29.34 8.78
N ARG A 234 -17.75 30.64 8.96
CA ARG A 234 -16.40 31.19 8.81
C ARG A 234 -15.42 30.62 9.84
N GLN A 235 -15.86 30.50 11.09
CA GLN A 235 -15.06 29.88 12.15
C GLN A 235 -14.74 28.41 11.81
N ALA A 236 -15.75 27.65 11.36
CA ALA A 236 -15.56 26.27 10.90
C ALA A 236 -14.60 26.19 9.73
N LEU A 237 -14.71 27.10 8.76
CA LEU A 237 -13.82 27.13 7.59
C LEU A 237 -12.37 27.42 7.99
N TRP A 238 -12.12 28.42 8.86
CA TRP A 238 -10.78 28.73 9.34
C TRP A 238 -10.15 27.54 10.07
N LEU A 239 -10.92 26.89 10.94
CA LEU A 239 -10.45 25.71 11.66
C LEU A 239 -10.13 24.56 10.69
N SER A 240 -10.95 24.38 9.65
CA SER A 240 -10.73 23.36 8.62
C SER A 240 -9.50 23.66 7.76
N CYS A 241 -9.26 24.93 7.41
CA CYS A 241 -8.09 25.35 6.62
C CYS A 241 -6.76 25.04 7.34
N ILE A 242 -6.75 24.99 8.66
CA ILE A 242 -5.58 24.63 9.47
C ILE A 242 -5.60 23.13 9.78
N GLY A 243 -6.75 22.60 10.19
CA GLY A 243 -6.89 21.22 10.66
C GLY A 243 -6.71 20.18 9.54
N ILE A 244 -7.21 20.43 8.34
CA ILE A 244 -7.09 19.48 7.22
C ILE A 244 -5.63 19.29 6.79
N PRO A 245 -4.83 20.35 6.50
CA PRO A 245 -3.42 20.17 6.16
C PRO A 245 -2.59 19.52 7.27
N LEU A 246 -2.80 19.90 8.52
CA LEU A 246 -2.13 19.28 9.66
C LEU A 246 -2.51 17.80 9.80
N GLY A 247 -3.78 17.47 9.64
CA GLY A 247 -4.26 16.08 9.68
C GLY A 247 -3.69 15.23 8.55
N LEU A 248 -3.59 15.77 7.33
CA LEU A 248 -2.97 15.09 6.20
C LEU A 248 -1.47 14.85 6.42
N LEU A 249 -0.76 15.83 6.96
CA LEU A 249 0.66 15.74 7.24
C LEU A 249 0.93 14.66 8.32
N VAL A 250 0.22 14.72 9.43
CA VAL A 250 0.34 13.71 10.49
C VAL A 250 -0.06 12.32 9.97
N GLY A 251 -1.16 12.23 9.21
CA GLY A 251 -1.62 10.99 8.60
C GLY A 251 -0.59 10.38 7.64
N TYR A 252 0.10 11.20 6.86
CA TYR A 252 1.18 10.75 5.98
C TYR A 252 2.34 10.13 6.77
N PHE A 253 2.84 10.79 7.81
CA PHE A 253 3.94 10.26 8.61
C PHE A 253 3.56 8.97 9.33
N ILE A 254 2.34 8.90 9.88
CA ILE A 254 1.83 7.66 10.51
C ILE A 254 1.71 6.55 9.46
N GLY A 255 1.13 6.86 8.29
CA GLY A 255 0.99 5.91 7.19
C GLY A 255 2.34 5.37 6.71
N LYS A 256 3.32 6.26 6.51
CA LYS A 256 4.68 5.87 6.10
C LYS A 256 5.36 4.95 7.11
N ALA A 257 5.13 5.16 8.40
CA ALA A 257 5.72 4.33 9.46
C ALA A 257 4.96 3.01 9.68
N ALA A 258 3.64 3.01 9.47
CA ALA A 258 2.78 1.86 9.76
C ALA A 258 2.66 0.89 8.56
N LEU A 259 2.62 1.40 7.34
CA LEU A 259 2.35 0.60 6.15
C LEU A 259 3.35 -0.53 5.93
N PRO A 260 4.69 -0.32 6.03
CA PRO A 260 5.64 -1.41 5.91
C PRO A 260 5.44 -2.52 6.96
N LYS A 261 5.11 -2.13 8.19
CA LYS A 261 4.85 -3.10 9.28
C LYS A 261 3.58 -3.90 9.06
N ILE A 262 2.54 -3.26 8.53
CA ILE A 262 1.28 -3.92 8.21
C ILE A 262 1.47 -4.88 7.03
N MET A 263 2.17 -4.45 5.99
CA MET A 263 2.46 -5.29 4.83
C MET A 263 3.27 -6.53 5.21
N ASN A 264 4.28 -6.39 6.08
CA ASN A 264 5.05 -7.54 6.58
C ASN A 264 4.21 -8.54 7.41
N ILE A 265 3.06 -8.15 7.96
CA ILE A 265 2.14 -9.07 8.65
C ILE A 265 1.31 -9.88 7.64
N PHE A 266 1.01 -9.29 6.49
CA PHE A 266 0.17 -9.90 5.45
C PHE A 266 0.96 -10.58 4.34
N SER A 267 2.25 -10.22 4.17
CA SER A 267 3.13 -10.95 3.25
C SER A 267 3.43 -12.32 3.84
N SER A 268 3.14 -13.36 3.08
CA SER A 268 3.61 -14.70 3.38
C SER A 268 5.15 -14.69 3.40
N GLU A 269 5.75 -15.65 4.07
CA GLU A 269 7.20 -15.82 4.34
C GLU A 269 8.10 -15.70 3.08
N TYR A 270 7.50 -15.66 1.89
CA TYR A 270 8.16 -15.66 0.58
C TYR A 270 8.05 -14.33 -0.21
N GLU A 271 7.28 -13.35 0.26
CA GLU A 271 7.08 -12.08 -0.45
C GLU A 271 7.23 -10.89 0.50
N SER A 272 8.44 -10.45 0.74
CA SER A 272 8.65 -9.13 1.34
C SER A 272 8.64 -8.06 0.26
N VAL A 273 7.48 -7.50 0.03
CA VAL A 273 7.31 -6.37 -0.90
C VAL A 273 7.92 -5.12 -0.27
N ALA A 274 8.96 -4.58 -0.88
CA ALA A 274 9.45 -3.24 -0.55
C ALA A 274 8.39 -2.22 -0.94
N VAL A 275 7.61 -1.81 0.03
CA VAL A 275 6.59 -0.78 -0.17
C VAL A 275 7.25 0.60 -0.12
N ASN A 276 7.60 1.12 -1.28
CA ASN A 276 7.99 2.52 -1.38
C ASN A 276 6.73 3.40 -1.33
N VAL A 277 6.51 4.05 -0.19
CA VAL A 277 5.35 4.92 0.02
C VAL A 277 5.64 6.30 -0.58
N GLU A 278 5.44 6.43 -1.88
CA GLU A 278 5.51 7.72 -2.53
C GLU A 278 4.21 8.52 -2.35
N PRO A 279 4.31 9.81 -1.99
CA PRO A 279 3.13 10.64 -1.80
C PRO A 279 2.45 10.95 -3.14
N SER A 280 1.32 10.31 -3.43
CA SER A 280 0.52 10.64 -4.60
C SER A 280 -0.30 11.92 -4.37
N PRO A 281 -0.09 12.99 -5.16
CA PRO A 281 -0.86 14.23 -5.02
C PRO A 281 -2.38 14.03 -5.16
N ILE A 282 -2.79 13.08 -5.98
CA ILE A 282 -4.22 12.77 -6.22
C ILE A 282 -4.88 12.25 -4.94
N ILE A 283 -4.19 11.38 -4.20
CA ILE A 283 -4.70 10.83 -2.92
C ILE A 283 -4.83 11.96 -1.89
N PHE A 284 -3.84 12.87 -1.80
CA PHE A 284 -3.89 14.00 -0.88
C PHE A 284 -5.05 14.95 -1.19
N VAL A 285 -5.26 15.28 -2.46
CA VAL A 285 -6.38 16.13 -2.88
C VAL A 285 -7.72 15.43 -2.61
N GLY A 286 -7.84 14.14 -2.93
CA GLY A 286 -9.04 13.35 -2.66
C GLY A 286 -9.37 13.31 -1.17
N ALA A 287 -8.38 13.05 -0.32
CA ALA A 287 -8.54 13.03 1.13
C ALA A 287 -8.91 14.42 1.70
N ALA A 288 -8.31 15.50 1.17
CA ALA A 288 -8.65 16.87 1.56
C ALA A 288 -10.10 17.22 1.21
N VAL A 289 -10.56 16.87 0.02
CA VAL A 289 -11.93 17.09 -0.45
C VAL A 289 -12.91 16.28 0.42
N LEU A 290 -12.62 15.02 0.69
CA LEU A 290 -13.45 14.16 1.53
C LEU A 290 -13.55 14.71 2.97
N ALA A 291 -12.43 15.15 3.55
CA ALA A 291 -12.41 15.78 4.87
C ALA A 291 -13.22 17.08 4.90
N ALA A 292 -13.03 17.96 3.92
CA ALA A 292 -13.79 19.20 3.81
C ALA A 292 -15.30 18.95 3.68
N PHE A 293 -15.69 17.95 2.88
CA PHE A 293 -17.07 17.55 2.72
C PHE A 293 -17.67 17.00 4.04
N THR A 294 -16.91 16.19 4.77
CA THR A 294 -17.31 15.66 6.08
C THR A 294 -17.53 16.79 7.09
N VAL A 295 -16.62 17.76 7.18
CA VAL A 295 -16.76 18.93 8.04
C VAL A 295 -18.00 19.74 7.66
N PHE A 296 -18.21 19.99 6.37
CA PHE A 296 -19.36 20.73 5.88
C PHE A 296 -20.69 20.07 6.24
N LEU A 297 -20.80 18.75 6.11
CA LEU A 297 -21.99 17.99 6.51
C LEU A 297 -22.22 18.05 8.03
N SER A 298 -21.15 17.83 8.81
CA SER A 298 -21.20 17.75 10.28
C SER A 298 -21.61 19.08 10.91
N THR A 299 -21.18 20.19 10.34
CA THR A 299 -21.45 21.55 10.89
C THR A 299 -22.83 22.08 10.51
N ARG A 300 -23.47 21.56 9.47
CA ARG A 300 -24.75 22.09 8.96
C ARG A 300 -25.87 22.13 10.01
N LYS A 301 -26.00 21.06 10.79
CA LYS A 301 -27.09 20.92 11.77
C LYS A 301 -26.87 21.78 13.02
N PRO A 302 -25.70 21.75 13.70
CA PRO A 302 -25.40 22.65 14.83
C PRO A 302 -25.52 24.13 14.47
N VAL A 303 -24.98 24.54 13.31
CA VAL A 303 -25.07 25.92 12.82
C VAL A 303 -26.51 26.36 12.61
N ARG A 304 -27.37 25.49 12.09
CA ARG A 304 -28.79 25.80 11.89
C ARG A 304 -29.54 25.97 13.24
N VAL A 305 -29.24 25.12 14.20
CA VAL A 305 -29.80 25.20 15.55
C VAL A 305 -29.39 26.51 16.21
N ALA A 306 -28.09 26.82 16.26
CA ALA A 306 -27.60 28.09 16.86
C ALA A 306 -28.20 29.35 16.25
N ALA A 307 -28.33 29.37 14.93
CA ALA A 307 -28.91 30.56 14.23
C ALA A 307 -30.43 30.72 14.45
N ASN A 308 -31.15 29.67 14.84
CA ASN A 308 -32.59 29.72 15.00
C ASN A 308 -33.05 29.98 16.44
N ILE A 309 -32.19 29.84 17.45
CA ILE A 309 -32.57 30.06 18.86
C ILE A 309 -32.97 31.55 19.06
N PRO A 310 -34.17 31.82 19.59
CA PRO A 310 -34.58 33.19 19.91
C PRO A 310 -33.69 33.82 21.00
N PRO A 311 -33.46 35.13 21.00
CA PRO A 311 -32.62 35.79 21.99
C PRO A 311 -33.06 35.50 23.44
N ILE A 312 -34.36 35.49 23.70
CA ILE A 312 -34.93 35.25 25.01
C ILE A 312 -34.65 33.81 25.49
N GLU A 313 -34.72 32.81 24.61
CA GLU A 313 -34.44 31.41 24.94
C GLU A 313 -32.92 31.19 25.12
N ALA A 314 -32.07 31.92 24.42
CA ALA A 314 -30.62 31.82 24.58
C ALA A 314 -30.17 32.16 26.03
N PHE A 315 -30.88 33.08 26.71
CA PHE A 315 -30.62 33.37 28.13
C PHE A 315 -31.17 32.30 29.06
N ARG A 316 -32.36 31.72 28.78
CA ARG A 316 -32.97 30.67 29.59
C ARG A 316 -32.32 29.30 29.43
N TYR A 317 -31.69 29.05 28.32
CA TYR A 317 -31.05 27.73 28.02
C TYR A 317 -29.90 27.40 28.99
N VAL A 318 -29.19 28.40 29.46
CA VAL A 318 -28.11 28.28 30.47
C VAL A 318 -28.69 28.01 31.87
N GLU A 319 -29.78 28.65 32.22
CA GLU A 319 -30.46 28.45 33.52
C GLU A 319 -31.06 27.03 33.64
N ALA A 320 -31.64 26.49 32.55
CA ALA A 320 -32.17 25.12 32.52
C ALA A 320 -31.07 24.05 32.63
N ALA A 321 -29.90 24.28 32.06
CA ALA A 321 -28.74 23.38 32.18
C ALA A 321 -28.12 23.41 33.59
N THR A 322 -28.15 24.57 34.25
CA THR A 322 -27.68 24.75 35.65
C THR A 322 -28.73 24.30 36.67
N GLY A 323 -30.01 24.56 36.37
CA GLY A 323 -31.14 24.20 37.26
C GLY A 323 -31.40 22.71 37.38
N LYS A 324 -31.14 21.92 36.35
CA LYS A 324 -31.22 20.44 36.43
C LYS A 324 -30.19 19.81 37.35
N ARG A 325 -29.13 20.49 37.67
CA ARG A 325 -28.10 20.01 38.64
C ARG A 325 -28.49 20.32 40.10
N THR A 326 -29.30 21.36 40.32
CA THR A 326 -29.73 21.75 41.68
C THR A 326 -31.02 21.05 42.13
N MET A 327 -31.93 20.73 41.23
CA MET A 327 -33.17 20.04 41.55
C MET A 327 -33.01 18.56 41.95
N LYS A 328 -31.91 17.92 41.66
CA LYS A 328 -31.65 16.52 42.03
C LYS A 328 -31.09 16.37 43.47
N LYS A 329 -30.86 17.47 44.17
CA LYS A 329 -30.31 17.48 45.56
C LYS A 329 -31.31 17.88 46.63
N SER A 330 -32.55 18.22 46.26
CA SER A 330 -33.54 18.78 47.22
C SER A 330 -34.73 17.84 47.55
N THR A 331 -34.73 16.60 47.11
CA THR A 331 -35.86 15.67 47.41
C THR A 331 -35.45 14.49 48.28
N ALA A 332 -34.47 14.68 49.15
CA ALA A 332 -34.15 13.72 50.19
C ALA A 332 -34.21 14.40 51.56
N GLY A 333 -35.36 14.37 52.18
CA GLY A 333 -35.48 14.75 53.61
C GLY A 333 -36.73 15.57 53.90
N THR A 334 -37.83 14.88 54.23
CA THR A 334 -38.63 15.10 55.44
C THR A 334 -39.97 14.31 55.28
N SER A 335 -40.02 13.12 55.79
CA SER A 335 -41.23 12.51 56.29
C SER A 335 -41.09 12.44 57.84
N LEU A 336 -41.78 13.33 58.53
CA LEU A 336 -42.02 13.24 59.95
C LEU A 336 -43.07 12.18 60.21
N PRO A 337 -42.90 11.35 61.27
CA PRO A 337 -43.93 10.35 61.65
C PRO A 337 -45.00 10.97 62.51
N ARG A 338 -46.20 10.46 62.34
CA ARG A 338 -47.27 10.48 63.37
C ARG A 338 -47.47 9.09 63.89
#